data_6c761613cbf0988cf3b88859e4074bf9
#
_entry.id   6c761613cbf0988cf3b88859e4074bf9
#
_cell.length_a   1.000
_cell.length_b   1.000
_cell.length_c   1.000
_cell.angle_alpha   90.00
_cell.angle_beta   90.00
_cell.angle_gamma   90.00
#
_symmetry.space_group_name_H-M   'P 1'
#
loop_
_entity.id
_entity.type
_entity.pdbx_description
1 polymer ?
#
loop_
_entity_poly.entity_id
_entity_poly.type
_entity_poly.pdbx_seq_one_letter_code
_entity_poly.pdbx_strand_id
1 'polypeptide(L)'
;MKKQYMKLLLISLFLIGTVSSCENVVNNNIEKDPQNESLSIESDTKINNPLANKKFYYLDKEENGELTLSIYPYLEDDYDMAKIIFTDSMLINGWNIMEPHEWKIERVSQQDSLLIYYLQMMYYPETQDTFYFNYNEKKGILYRKDRDTTYILIDSLKSNSVRKVKAELIP
;
A
#
# COMPACT_ATOMS: atom_id res chain seq x y z
N MET A 1 -41.88 -0.52 27.39
CA MET A 1 -42.98 -0.11 26.46
C MET A 1 -42.39 0.17 25.11
N LYS A 2 -42.66 -0.77 24.18
CA LYS A 2 -43.34 -0.67 22.88
C LYS A 2 -42.53 0.16 21.89
N LYS A 3 -41.85 -0.52 20.92
CA LYS A 3 -42.36 -0.94 19.58
C LYS A 3 -42.43 0.21 18.59
N GLN A 4 -41.63 0.07 17.53
CA GLN A 4 -42.04 0.00 16.12
C GLN A 4 -40.77 -0.23 15.30
N TYR A 5 -40.52 -1.30 14.82
CA TYR A 5 -40.89 -2.27 13.78
C TYR A 5 -41.37 -1.62 12.49
N MET A 6 -40.57 -1.83 11.43
CA MET A 6 -41.08 -2.42 10.20
C MET A 6 -41.76 -1.49 9.20
N LYS A 7 -41.10 -1.29 8.11
CA LYS A 7 -41.63 -1.41 6.75
C LYS A 7 -40.41 -1.40 5.83
N LEU A 8 -39.88 -2.49 5.41
CA LEU A 8 -40.42 -3.53 4.53
C LEU A 8 -40.87 -3.03 3.19
N LEU A 9 -40.16 -3.50 2.25
CA LEU A 9 -40.61 -4.33 1.10
C LEU A 9 -40.83 -3.59 -0.21
N LEU A 10 -40.21 -4.24 -1.17
CA LEU A 10 -40.68 -4.41 -2.55
C LEU A 10 -40.66 -3.20 -3.48
N ILE A 11 -39.72 -3.20 -4.40
CA ILE A 11 -40.12 -3.30 -5.80
C ILE A 11 -39.05 -4.13 -6.52
N SER A 12 -39.46 -5.32 -6.77
CA SER A 12 -39.00 -6.27 -7.75
C SER A 12 -39.59 -5.89 -9.11
N LEU A 13 -38.93 -6.38 -10.11
CA LEU A 13 -39.43 -6.83 -11.42
C LEU A 13 -39.40 -5.87 -12.60
N PHE A 14 -39.00 -6.54 -13.67
CA PHE A 14 -39.15 -6.23 -15.11
C PHE A 14 -38.08 -5.34 -15.74
N LEU A 15 -37.19 -5.94 -16.56
CA LEU A 15 -37.53 -6.13 -17.96
C LEU A 15 -36.58 -7.13 -18.62
N ILE A 16 -37.19 -8.19 -19.07
CA ILE A 16 -36.73 -9.15 -20.09
C ILE A 16 -36.96 -8.51 -21.46
N GLY A 17 -36.05 -8.66 -22.35
CA GLY A 17 -36.24 -8.37 -23.77
C GLY A 17 -34.92 -7.95 -24.39
N THR A 18 -34.43 -8.48 -25.44
CA THR A 18 -34.84 -9.41 -26.47
C THR A 18 -33.58 -9.79 -27.24
N VAL A 19 -33.46 -11.06 -27.53
CA VAL A 19 -32.51 -11.61 -28.52
C VAL A 19 -32.82 -11.02 -29.89
N SER A 20 -31.78 -10.58 -30.57
CA SER A 20 -31.85 -10.45 -32.02
C SER A 20 -30.62 -11.10 -32.63
N SER A 21 -30.92 -12.25 -33.20
CA SER A 21 -30.06 -13.03 -34.08
C SER A 21 -29.88 -12.27 -35.40
N CYS A 22 -28.65 -12.21 -35.87
CA CYS A 22 -28.35 -12.09 -37.30
C CYS A 22 -27.17 -12.96 -37.63
N GLU A 23 -27.47 -14.11 -38.20
CA GLU A 23 -26.55 -14.89 -39.01
C GLU A 23 -26.13 -14.09 -40.24
N ASN A 24 -24.84 -14.06 -40.53
CA ASN A 24 -24.34 -14.00 -41.87
C ASN A 24 -23.08 -14.84 -42.01
N VAL A 25 -23.28 -15.94 -42.68
CA VAL A 25 -22.27 -16.85 -43.20
C VAL A 25 -21.58 -16.15 -44.39
N VAL A 26 -20.29 -16.00 -44.33
CA VAL A 26 -19.44 -16.01 -45.52
C VAL A 26 -18.13 -16.74 -45.22
N ASN A 27 -18.02 -17.92 -45.82
CA ASN A 27 -16.77 -18.67 -45.97
C ASN A 27 -15.76 -17.84 -46.72
N ASN A 28 -14.54 -17.78 -46.20
CA ASN A 28 -13.35 -17.80 -47.02
C ASN A 28 -12.17 -18.41 -46.25
N ASN A 29 -11.83 -19.62 -46.64
CA ASN A 29 -10.54 -20.25 -46.32
C ASN A 29 -9.38 -19.39 -46.79
N ILE A 30 -8.54 -19.00 -45.84
CA ILE A 30 -7.13 -18.70 -46.11
C ILE A 30 -6.34 -19.27 -44.95
N GLU A 31 -5.68 -20.39 -45.22
CA GLU A 31 -4.54 -20.87 -44.43
C GLU A 31 -3.55 -19.73 -44.30
N LYS A 32 -3.23 -19.37 -43.06
CA LYS A 32 -2.01 -18.61 -42.73
C LYS A 32 -1.43 -19.15 -41.44
N ASP A 33 -0.24 -19.60 -41.59
CA ASP A 33 0.91 -19.88 -40.76
C ASP A 33 0.82 -19.39 -39.31
N PRO A 34 1.08 -20.27 -38.31
CA PRO A 34 1.19 -19.88 -36.90
C PRO A 34 2.62 -19.53 -36.57
N GLN A 35 3.05 -18.30 -36.86
CA GLN A 35 4.26 -17.73 -36.27
C GLN A 35 4.20 -16.22 -36.33
N ASN A 36 3.69 -15.60 -35.28
CA ASN A 36 4.18 -14.37 -34.66
C ASN A 36 3.27 -13.99 -33.49
N GLU A 37 3.36 -14.73 -32.40
CA GLU A 37 3.07 -14.12 -31.12
C GLU A 37 4.16 -13.07 -30.87
N SER A 38 3.86 -11.84 -31.25
CA SER A 38 4.61 -10.70 -30.77
C SER A 38 4.41 -10.66 -29.25
N LEU A 39 5.39 -11.19 -28.53
CA LEU A 39 5.61 -10.85 -27.14
C LEU A 39 5.56 -9.34 -27.05
N SER A 40 4.44 -8.82 -26.57
CA SER A 40 4.37 -7.44 -26.13
C SER A 40 5.42 -7.31 -25.02
N ILE A 41 6.55 -6.72 -25.38
CA ILE A 41 7.52 -6.25 -24.41
C ILE A 41 6.72 -5.27 -23.55
N GLU A 42 6.32 -5.72 -22.34
CA GLU A 42 5.90 -4.81 -21.29
C GLU A 42 7.03 -3.79 -21.17
N SER A 43 6.79 -2.60 -21.67
CA SER A 43 7.71 -1.49 -21.48
C SER A 43 7.78 -1.29 -19.98
N ASP A 44 8.95 -1.58 -19.40
CA ASP A 44 9.30 -1.27 -18.03
C ASP A 44 9.18 0.25 -17.84
N THR A 45 7.96 0.72 -17.67
CA THR A 45 7.70 2.12 -17.36
C THR A 45 8.24 2.36 -15.97
N LYS A 46 9.43 2.96 -15.91
CA LYS A 46 10.09 3.32 -14.67
C LYS A 46 9.12 4.09 -13.78
N ILE A 47 8.78 3.50 -12.63
CA ILE A 47 7.89 4.12 -11.67
C ILE A 47 8.58 5.37 -11.12
N ASN A 48 7.92 6.51 -11.23
CA ASN A 48 8.40 7.73 -10.58
C ASN A 48 8.07 7.65 -9.08
N ASN A 49 9.03 7.17 -8.28
CA ASN A 49 8.89 7.03 -6.84
C ASN A 49 9.66 8.12 -6.10
N PRO A 50 8.97 9.16 -5.57
CA PRO A 50 9.62 10.28 -4.87
C PRO A 50 10.32 9.90 -3.56
N LEU A 51 9.96 8.75 -2.98
CA LEU A 51 10.56 8.22 -1.75
C LEU A 51 11.57 7.10 -2.02
N ALA A 52 11.92 6.83 -3.27
CA ALA A 52 12.90 5.79 -3.63
C ALA A 52 14.19 5.93 -2.80
N ASN A 53 14.71 4.80 -2.34
CA ASN A 53 15.94 4.69 -1.56
C ASN A 53 15.89 5.41 -0.20
N LYS A 54 14.69 5.67 0.33
CA LYS A 54 14.51 6.25 1.67
C LYS A 54 14.06 5.18 2.67
N LYS A 55 14.51 5.36 3.91
CA LYS A 55 14.10 4.56 5.06
C LYS A 55 13.62 5.49 6.17
N PHE A 56 12.48 5.13 6.77
CA PHE A 56 11.87 5.87 7.86
C PHE A 56 11.59 4.93 9.03
N TYR A 57 11.74 5.44 10.25
CA TYR A 57 11.42 4.73 11.48
C TYR A 57 10.10 5.26 12.05
N TYR A 58 9.24 4.37 12.53
CA TYR A 58 8.02 4.72 13.23
C TYR A 58 8.35 5.41 14.54
N LEU A 59 7.60 6.47 14.85
CA LEU A 59 7.69 7.18 16.11
C LEU A 59 6.48 6.91 16.98
N ASP A 60 6.73 6.75 18.25
CA ASP A 60 5.70 6.70 19.27
C ASP A 60 5.46 8.10 19.83
N LYS A 61 4.24 8.35 20.25
CA LYS A 61 3.87 9.61 20.88
C LYS A 61 3.59 9.36 22.36
N GLU A 62 4.41 9.92 23.20
CA GLU A 62 4.25 9.89 24.64
C GLU A 62 3.04 10.72 25.11
N GLU A 63 2.58 10.51 26.35
CA GLU A 63 1.46 11.24 26.93
C GLU A 63 1.69 12.77 26.95
N ASN A 64 2.92 13.20 27.13
CA ASN A 64 3.32 14.61 27.10
C ASN A 64 3.40 15.20 25.67
N GLY A 65 3.13 14.38 24.64
CA GLY A 65 3.21 14.75 23.23
C GLY A 65 4.59 14.68 22.61
N GLU A 66 5.62 14.29 23.36
CA GLU A 66 6.96 14.06 22.83
C GLU A 66 6.96 12.87 21.86
N LEU A 67 7.72 12.97 20.78
CA LEU A 67 7.93 11.88 19.84
C LEU A 67 9.20 11.11 20.21
N THR A 68 9.09 9.79 20.32
CA THR A 68 10.21 8.91 20.68
C THR A 68 10.39 7.81 19.65
N LEU A 69 11.56 7.23 19.59
CA LEU A 69 11.90 6.11 18.73
C LEU A 69 12.10 4.87 19.57
N SER A 70 11.17 3.93 19.50
CA SER A 70 11.28 2.65 20.20
C SER A 70 12.30 1.72 19.55
N ILE A 71 13.17 1.17 20.38
CA ILE A 71 14.18 0.19 20.00
C ILE A 71 13.76 -1.15 20.61
N TYR A 72 13.46 -2.11 19.76
CA TYR A 72 13.00 -3.43 20.17
C TYR A 72 14.16 -4.43 20.21
N PRO A 73 14.22 -5.34 21.19
CA PRO A 73 15.11 -6.48 21.13
C PRO A 73 14.71 -7.36 19.95
N TYR A 74 15.69 -7.75 19.12
CA TYR A 74 15.41 -8.52 17.91
C TYR A 74 15.94 -9.96 18.01
N LEU A 75 17.23 -10.13 18.21
CA LEU A 75 17.87 -11.42 18.44
C LEU A 75 18.90 -11.23 19.53
N GLU A 76 19.10 -12.18 20.42
CA GLU A 76 19.99 -12.15 21.58
C GLU A 76 20.54 -10.77 21.97
N ASP A 77 21.49 -10.20 21.20
CA ASP A 77 22.10 -8.89 21.48
C ASP A 77 21.75 -7.82 20.42
N ASP A 78 20.93 -8.15 19.42
CA ASP A 78 20.53 -7.19 18.39
C ASP A 78 19.25 -6.44 18.74
N TYR A 79 19.19 -5.22 18.25
CA TYR A 79 18.00 -4.37 18.39
C TYR A 79 17.59 -3.82 17.03
N ASP A 80 16.32 -3.78 16.78
CA ASP A 80 15.77 -3.17 15.57
C ASP A 80 14.66 -2.17 15.90
N MET A 81 14.25 -1.42 14.90
CA MET A 81 13.24 -0.38 14.99
C MET A 81 12.18 -0.64 13.93
N ALA A 82 10.91 -0.47 14.29
CA ALA A 82 9.83 -0.49 13.34
C ALA A 82 10.07 0.53 12.22
N LYS A 83 9.95 0.09 10.95
CA LYS A 83 10.42 0.90 9.81
C LYS A 83 9.58 0.70 8.56
N ILE A 84 9.65 1.69 7.66
CA ILE A 84 9.29 1.54 6.25
C ILE A 84 10.53 1.82 5.41
N ILE A 85 10.74 0.99 4.40
CA ILE A 85 11.81 1.13 3.42
C ILE A 85 11.18 1.24 2.03
N PHE A 86 11.60 2.23 1.26
CA PHE A 86 11.23 2.39 -0.14
C PHE A 86 12.44 2.08 -1.01
N THR A 87 12.28 1.18 -1.96
CA THR A 87 13.19 1.00 -3.09
C THR A 87 12.59 1.64 -4.34
N ASP A 88 13.19 1.46 -5.50
CA ASP A 88 12.65 1.99 -6.76
C ASP A 88 11.26 1.40 -7.07
N SER A 89 11.04 0.12 -6.76
CA SER A 89 9.82 -0.62 -7.12
C SER A 89 9.11 -1.31 -5.96
N MET A 90 9.68 -1.25 -4.73
CA MET A 90 9.14 -1.95 -3.58
C MET A 90 8.97 -1.04 -2.37
N LEU A 91 7.99 -1.38 -1.54
CA LEU A 91 7.79 -0.85 -0.21
C LEU A 91 7.82 -2.01 0.79
N ILE A 92 8.73 -1.95 1.76
CA ILE A 92 8.83 -2.92 2.85
C ILE A 92 8.32 -2.26 4.11
N ASN A 93 7.21 -2.76 4.64
CA ASN A 93 6.59 -2.25 5.84
C ASN A 93 6.87 -3.20 7.01
N GLY A 94 7.87 -2.88 7.81
CA GLY A 94 8.27 -3.60 9.02
C GLY A 94 7.80 -2.87 10.28
N TRP A 95 6.52 -2.50 10.37
CA TRP A 95 5.94 -2.01 11.62
C TRP A 95 5.97 -3.08 12.70
N ASN A 96 5.75 -4.34 12.31
CA ASN A 96 6.13 -5.52 13.08
C ASN A 96 7.54 -5.92 12.62
N ILE A 97 8.54 -5.78 13.49
CA ILE A 97 9.94 -6.06 13.16
C ILE A 97 10.21 -7.53 12.84
N MET A 98 9.36 -8.44 13.36
CA MET A 98 9.50 -9.89 13.16
C MET A 98 8.96 -10.36 11.81
N GLU A 99 7.95 -9.68 11.28
CA GLU A 99 7.24 -10.09 10.07
C GLU A 99 7.00 -8.86 9.16
N PRO A 100 8.01 -8.40 8.43
CA PRO A 100 7.83 -7.29 7.49
C PRO A 100 6.95 -7.70 6.31
N HIS A 101 6.04 -6.81 5.93
CA HIS A 101 5.23 -6.99 4.74
C HIS A 101 5.92 -6.33 3.54
N GLU A 102 6.09 -7.08 2.48
CA GLU A 102 6.71 -6.64 1.23
C GLU A 102 5.64 -6.38 0.18
N TRP A 103 5.70 -5.20 -0.41
CA TRP A 103 4.74 -4.72 -1.38
C TRP A 103 5.44 -4.29 -2.66
N LYS A 104 4.98 -4.77 -3.80
CA LYS A 104 5.34 -4.23 -5.09
C LYS A 104 4.61 -2.90 -5.29
N ILE A 105 5.32 -1.87 -5.71
CA ILE A 105 4.73 -0.59 -6.07
C ILE A 105 4.25 -0.70 -7.51
N GLU A 106 2.93 -0.69 -7.70
CA GLU A 106 2.34 -0.73 -9.04
C GLU A 106 2.30 0.67 -9.66
N ARG A 107 1.97 1.66 -8.86
CA ARG A 107 1.86 3.04 -9.29
C ARG A 107 2.03 3.99 -8.11
N VAL A 108 2.57 5.17 -8.38
CA VAL A 108 2.56 6.30 -7.45
C VAL A 108 1.85 7.46 -8.12
N SER A 109 0.96 8.12 -7.40
CA SER A 109 0.39 9.40 -7.83
C SER A 109 0.62 10.45 -6.75
N GLN A 110 0.67 11.70 -7.17
CA GLN A 110 0.86 12.83 -6.27
C GLN A 110 -0.28 13.83 -6.46
N GLN A 111 -0.87 14.26 -5.35
CA GLN A 111 -1.88 15.31 -5.29
C GLN A 111 -1.39 16.34 -4.26
N ASP A 112 -0.90 17.47 -4.72
CA ASP A 112 -0.23 18.48 -3.90
C ASP A 112 0.93 17.86 -3.10
N SER A 113 0.83 17.81 -1.77
CA SER A 113 1.81 17.20 -0.87
C SER A 113 1.52 15.74 -0.52
N LEU A 114 0.40 15.18 -1.01
CA LEU A 114 -0.02 13.82 -0.74
C LEU A 114 0.52 12.88 -1.80
N LEU A 115 1.28 11.88 -1.38
CA LEU A 115 1.76 10.77 -2.21
C LEU A 115 0.85 9.56 -1.98
N ILE A 116 0.35 8.98 -3.07
CA ILE A 116 -0.57 7.85 -3.04
C ILE A 116 0.13 6.68 -3.72
N TYR A 117 0.39 5.64 -2.95
CA TYR A 117 1.04 4.40 -3.40
C TYR A 117 -0.01 3.31 -3.58
N TYR A 118 -0.12 2.79 -4.79
CA TYR A 118 -0.94 1.62 -5.12
C TYR A 118 -0.02 0.41 -5.07
N LEU A 119 -0.37 -0.55 -4.23
CA LEU A 119 0.52 -1.62 -3.80
C LEU A 119 -0.12 -2.99 -4.02
N GLN A 120 0.70 -3.95 -4.39
CA GLN A 120 0.34 -5.36 -4.46
C GLN A 120 1.26 -6.15 -3.52
N MET A 121 0.68 -6.98 -2.66
CA MET A 121 1.48 -7.78 -1.72
C MET A 121 2.27 -8.85 -2.47
N MET A 122 3.57 -9.00 -2.15
CA MET A 122 4.46 -9.91 -2.88
C MET A 122 4.08 -11.38 -2.71
N TYR A 123 3.71 -11.78 -1.50
CA TYR A 123 3.40 -13.18 -1.19
C TYR A 123 1.92 -13.55 -1.41
N TYR A 124 1.06 -12.55 -1.57
CA TYR A 124 -0.38 -12.71 -1.82
C TYR A 124 -0.80 -11.73 -2.92
N PRO A 125 -0.53 -12.02 -4.21
CA PRO A 125 -0.72 -11.07 -5.31
C PRO A 125 -2.18 -10.61 -5.51
N GLU A 126 -3.15 -11.36 -4.99
CA GLU A 126 -4.55 -10.97 -4.95
C GLU A 126 -4.84 -9.85 -3.94
N THR A 127 -3.91 -9.63 -2.99
CA THR A 127 -4.04 -8.58 -1.97
C THR A 127 -3.45 -7.27 -2.49
N GLN A 128 -4.31 -6.28 -2.63
CA GLN A 128 -3.94 -4.92 -3.01
C GLN A 128 -4.27 -3.96 -1.88
N ASP A 129 -3.47 -2.91 -1.74
CA ASP A 129 -3.70 -1.85 -0.77
C ASP A 129 -3.27 -0.49 -1.33
N THR A 130 -3.69 0.57 -0.64
CA THR A 130 -3.33 1.93 -1.01
C THR A 130 -2.83 2.68 0.22
N PHE A 131 -1.56 3.08 0.17
CA PHE A 131 -0.95 3.83 1.26
C PHE A 131 -0.86 5.32 0.90
N TYR A 132 -1.17 6.14 1.87
CA TYR A 132 -1.19 7.59 1.76
C TYR A 132 -0.08 8.19 2.60
N PHE A 133 0.80 8.98 1.97
CA PHE A 133 1.93 9.59 2.66
C PHE A 133 1.97 11.11 2.43
N ASN A 134 2.36 11.84 3.46
CA ASN A 134 2.73 13.25 3.36
C ASN A 134 4.15 13.41 3.92
N TYR A 135 5.09 13.84 3.08
CA TYR A 135 6.49 13.95 3.45
C TYR A 135 6.92 15.40 3.62
N ASN A 136 7.31 15.75 4.83
CA ASN A 136 7.97 17.02 5.12
C ASN A 136 9.48 16.82 5.09
N GLU A 137 10.10 17.03 3.93
CA GLU A 137 11.54 16.83 3.71
C GLU A 137 12.40 17.69 4.66
N LYS A 138 12.02 18.96 4.89
CA LYS A 138 12.76 19.86 5.77
C LYS A 138 12.87 19.31 7.18
N LYS A 139 11.81 18.75 7.72
CA LYS A 139 11.78 18.13 9.05
C LYS A 139 12.25 16.68 9.01
N GLY A 140 12.23 16.02 7.86
CA GLY A 140 12.44 14.58 7.71
C GLY A 140 11.29 13.75 8.28
N ILE A 141 10.10 14.31 8.35
CA ILE A 141 8.93 13.63 8.91
C ILE A 141 8.04 13.14 7.78
N LEU A 142 7.70 11.86 7.84
CA LEU A 142 6.74 11.22 6.96
C LEU A 142 5.48 10.90 7.79
N TYR A 143 4.34 11.34 7.32
CA TYR A 143 3.04 10.98 7.87
C TYR A 143 2.43 9.90 6.98
N ARG A 144 2.08 8.75 7.55
CA ARG A 144 1.31 7.71 6.88
C ARG A 144 -0.10 7.73 7.45
N LYS A 145 -1.09 7.91 6.58
CA LYS A 145 -2.50 7.83 6.96
C LYS A 145 -3.03 6.44 6.64
N ASP A 146 -3.69 5.83 7.62
CA ASP A 146 -4.39 4.55 7.48
C ASP A 146 -5.74 4.68 8.20
N ARG A 147 -6.82 4.80 7.42
CA ARG A 147 -8.18 5.06 7.90
C ARG A 147 -8.21 6.29 8.84
N ASP A 148 -8.49 6.07 10.12
CA ASP A 148 -8.57 7.12 11.14
C ASP A 148 -7.26 7.33 11.90
N THR A 149 -6.24 6.51 11.62
CA THR A 149 -4.94 6.57 12.28
C THR A 149 -3.92 7.29 11.41
N THR A 150 -3.12 8.13 12.04
CA THR A 150 -1.94 8.74 11.39
C THR A 150 -0.70 8.30 12.12
N TYR A 151 0.13 7.55 11.43
CA TYR A 151 1.46 7.18 11.90
C TYR A 151 2.46 8.28 11.56
N ILE A 152 3.37 8.54 12.48
CA ILE A 152 4.44 9.52 12.31
C ILE A 152 5.76 8.76 12.20
N LEU A 153 6.55 9.08 11.19
CA LEU A 153 7.83 8.43 10.96
C LEU A 153 8.91 9.49 10.76
N ILE A 154 10.14 9.17 11.16
CA ILE A 154 11.32 9.99 10.97
C ILE A 154 12.25 9.38 9.93
N ASP A 155 12.79 10.20 9.02
CA ASP A 155 13.85 9.79 8.10
C ASP A 155 15.04 9.24 8.89
N SER A 156 15.54 8.09 8.49
CA SER A 156 16.65 7.40 9.16
C SER A 156 17.89 8.28 9.33
N LEU A 157 18.14 9.17 8.37
CA LEU A 157 19.25 10.12 8.42
C LEU A 157 19.08 11.20 9.50
N LYS A 158 17.85 11.42 9.96
CA LYS A 158 17.50 12.39 11.01
C LYS A 158 17.12 11.75 12.34
N SER A 159 17.14 10.44 12.43
CA SER A 159 16.71 9.68 13.62
C SER A 159 17.49 10.00 14.90
N ASN A 160 18.71 10.51 14.77
CA ASN A 160 19.50 10.93 15.94
C ASN A 160 18.98 12.20 16.63
N SER A 161 18.05 12.92 15.99
CA SER A 161 17.38 14.08 16.59
C SER A 161 16.23 13.72 17.53
N VAL A 162 15.88 12.45 17.61
CA VAL A 162 14.76 11.93 18.41
C VAL A 162 15.29 11.06 19.54
N ARG A 163 14.68 11.19 20.73
CA ARG A 163 15.02 10.37 21.89
C ARG A 163 14.71 8.90 21.62
N LYS A 164 15.68 8.03 21.88
CA LYS A 164 15.54 6.58 21.74
C LYS A 164 15.14 5.95 23.08
N VAL A 165 14.15 5.06 23.04
CA VAL A 165 13.63 4.37 24.22
C VAL A 165 13.70 2.86 23.96
N LYS A 166 14.27 2.10 24.89
CA LYS A 166 14.21 0.64 24.83
C LYS A 166 12.79 0.19 25.12
N ALA A 167 12.19 -0.53 24.17
CA ALA A 167 10.90 -1.15 24.39
C ALA A 167 11.08 -2.42 25.23
N GLU A 168 10.21 -2.61 26.21
CA GLU A 168 10.12 -3.86 26.92
C GLU A 168 9.24 -4.81 26.11
N LEU A 169 9.70 -6.06 25.93
CA LEU A 169 8.81 -7.09 25.40
C LEU A 169 7.75 -7.36 26.47
N ILE A 170 6.52 -7.05 26.14
CA ILE A 170 5.39 -7.47 27.00
C ILE A 170 5.30 -8.99 26.85
N PRO A 171 5.41 -9.75 27.95
CA PRO A 171 5.38 -11.21 27.93
C PRO A 171 4.03 -11.78 27.47
#